data_dcb712cf4f94f2ce8047de22f214e014
#
_entry.id   dcb712cf4f94f2ce8047de22f214e014
#
_cell.length_a   1.000
_cell.length_b   1.000
_cell.length_c   1.000
_cell.angle_alpha   90.00
_cell.angle_beta   90.00
_cell.angle_gamma   90.00
#
_symmetry.space_group_name_H-M   'P 1'
#
loop_
_entity.id
_entity.type
_entity.pdbx_description
1 polymer ?
#
loop_
_entity_poly.entity_id
_entity_poly.type
_entity_poly.pdbx_seq_one_letter_code
_entity_poly.pdbx_strand_id
1 'polypeptide(L)'
;DETVIEDQPEFVDQSMDEEVVQEAPKAVENKPAPPPPPPPPPPAEDTDVEIFKVVEEMPRFPGCENEATTEAKKACADKKMLEFIYKNIKYPAIARENGVEGTAVITFVVEKDGSVKDARIVRDIGAQCGQEALRVVNMMNESNLKWTPGKQRGRSVRVQFNLPVRFKL
;
A
#
# COMPACT_ATOMS: atom_id res chain seq x y z
N ASP A 1 -9.17 95.54 -34.10
CA ASP A 1 -8.73 94.98 -33.44
C ASP A 1 -9.51 94.02 -33.18
N GLU A 2 -9.68 93.11 -33.11
CA GLU A 2 -9.79 92.27 -32.86
C GLU A 2 -10.23 91.20 -32.69
N THR A 3 -10.38 90.58 -32.71
CA THR A 3 -10.61 89.75 -32.43
C THR A 3 -10.98 88.63 -32.37
N VAL A 4 -11.10 87.79 -32.40
CA VAL A 4 -11.36 86.91 -32.25
C VAL A 4 -11.73 85.83 -32.02
N ILE A 5 -11.88 85.20 -32.08
CA ILE A 5 -12.17 84.30 -31.89
C ILE A 5 -12.43 83.19 -31.75
N GLU A 6 -12.59 82.50 -31.72
CA GLU A 6 -12.80 81.73 -31.57
C GLU A 6 -13.11 80.73 -31.41
N ASP A 7 -13.29 79.95 -31.42
CA ASP A 7 -13.57 79.13 -31.27
C ASP A 7 -13.82 78.10 -31.18
N GLN A 8 -13.94 77.35 -31.13
CA GLN A 8 -14.09 76.39 -31.03
C GLN A 8 -14.54 75.32 -30.85
N PRO A 9 -14.64 74.64 -30.89
CA PRO A 9 -14.99 73.69 -30.77
C PRO A 9 -15.25 72.62 -30.47
N GLU A 10 -15.40 72.14 -30.52
CA GLU A 10 -15.62 71.37 -30.34
C GLU A 10 -15.89 70.34 -30.09
N PHE A 11 -16.08 69.77 -30.12
CA PHE A 11 -16.27 68.95 -29.89
C PHE A 11 -16.76 67.95 -29.66
N VAL A 12 -16.87 67.56 -29.72
CA VAL A 12 -17.38 66.95 -29.71
C VAL A 12 -17.50 65.76 -29.60
N ASP A 13 -17.37 65.23 -30.03
CA ASP A 13 -17.22 64.11 -30.07
C ASP A 13 -17.45 63.27 -29.17
N GLN A 14 -17.04 63.25 -28.69
CA GLN A 14 -17.08 62.54 -27.67
C GLN A 14 -18.12 61.68 -27.59
N SER A 15 -18.89 61.94 -27.99
CA SER A 15 -19.93 61.18 -27.80
C SER A 15 -19.83 59.86 -28.24
N MET A 16 -19.20 59.68 -29.20
CA MET A 16 -19.16 58.41 -29.66
C MET A 16 -18.78 57.51 -28.71
N ASP A 17 -18.07 57.92 -27.97
CA ASP A 17 -17.50 57.02 -27.14
C ASP A 17 -18.42 56.32 -26.36
N GLU A 18 -19.33 56.92 -25.96
CA GLU A 18 -20.02 56.31 -25.05
C GLU A 18 -20.72 55.20 -25.56
N GLU A 19 -21.13 55.27 -26.64
CA GLU A 19 -21.87 54.23 -27.04
C GLU A 19 -21.14 53.03 -27.09
N VAL A 20 -20.04 53.08 -27.45
CA VAL A 20 -19.33 51.92 -27.55
C VAL A 20 -19.32 51.18 -26.33
N VAL A 21 -19.19 51.88 -25.37
CA VAL A 21 -18.96 51.23 -24.18
C VAL A 21 -20.10 50.45 -23.75
N GLN A 22 -21.18 50.88 -24.01
CA GLN A 22 -22.15 50.26 -23.42
C GLN A 22 -22.39 48.98 -23.89
N GLU A 23 -22.24 48.76 -25.04
CA GLU A 23 -22.59 47.55 -25.45
C GLU A 23 -21.76 46.53 -24.97
N ALA A 24 -20.62 46.71 -25.00
CA ALA A 24 -19.72 45.66 -24.67
C ALA A 24 -20.10 44.90 -23.46
N PRO A 25 -20.34 45.55 -22.48
CA PRO A 25 -20.49 44.86 -21.26
C PRO A 25 -21.68 44.06 -21.18
N LYS A 26 -22.62 44.37 -21.83
CA LYS A 26 -23.70 43.67 -21.58
C LYS A 26 -23.66 42.38 -21.97
N ALA A 27 -22.92 42.13 -22.83
CA ALA A 27 -22.95 40.87 -23.36
C ALA A 27 -22.83 39.85 -22.38
N VAL A 28 -22.39 40.13 -21.46
CA VAL A 28 -21.93 39.27 -20.72
C VAL A 28 -22.65 38.64 -19.83
N GLU A 29 -23.38 38.35 -19.82
CA GLU A 29 -23.94 37.82 -18.98
C GLU A 29 -23.57 36.99 -18.14
N ASN A 30 -23.22 36.60 -17.86
CA ASN A 30 -23.02 35.93 -16.80
C ASN A 30 -23.74 34.75 -16.56
N LYS A 31 -23.98 33.98 -17.46
CA LYS A 31 -24.37 32.71 -17.21
C LYS A 31 -23.35 32.03 -16.39
N PRO A 32 -23.59 31.52 -15.24
CA PRO A 32 -22.60 30.81 -14.47
C PRO A 32 -22.13 29.61 -15.29
N ALA A 33 -20.86 29.46 -15.35
CA ALA A 33 -20.31 28.31 -16.05
C ALA A 33 -20.77 27.05 -15.32
N PRO A 34 -21.02 25.98 -16.02
CA PRO A 34 -21.38 24.75 -15.36
C PRO A 34 -20.19 24.33 -14.49
N PRO A 35 -20.45 23.73 -13.35
CA PRO A 35 -19.34 23.28 -12.52
C PRO A 35 -18.47 22.33 -13.29
N PRO A 36 -17.18 22.35 -13.04
CA PRO A 36 -16.28 21.41 -13.73
C PRO A 36 -16.70 19.99 -13.40
N PRO A 37 -16.53 19.09 -14.32
CA PRO A 37 -16.84 17.69 -14.03
C PRO A 37 -15.99 17.22 -12.87
N PRO A 38 -16.49 16.31 -12.07
CA PRO A 38 -15.71 15.78 -10.98
C PRO A 38 -14.43 15.14 -11.53
N PRO A 39 -13.35 15.21 -10.80
CA PRO A 39 -12.12 14.59 -11.26
C PRO A 39 -12.37 13.11 -11.49
N PRO A 40 -11.70 12.53 -12.45
CA PRO A 40 -11.83 11.10 -12.67
C PRO A 40 -11.40 10.37 -11.40
N PRO A 41 -12.02 9.25 -11.10
CA PRO A 41 -11.59 8.47 -9.95
C PRO A 41 -10.12 8.12 -10.13
N PRO A 42 -9.38 8.05 -9.04
CA PRO A 42 -7.99 7.67 -9.14
C PRO A 42 -7.91 6.31 -9.85
N PRO A 43 -6.86 6.10 -10.60
CA PRO A 43 -6.67 4.81 -11.27
C PRO A 43 -6.76 3.72 -10.22
N ALA A 44 -7.39 2.64 -10.57
CA ALA A 44 -7.41 1.48 -9.69
C ALA A 44 -5.95 1.09 -9.50
N GLU A 45 -5.50 1.15 -8.26
CA GLU A 45 -4.14 0.77 -7.99
C GLU A 45 -3.94 -0.65 -8.47
N ASP A 46 -2.88 -0.86 -9.19
CA ASP A 46 -2.53 -2.18 -9.67
C ASP A 46 -2.21 -3.01 -8.44
N THR A 47 -3.19 -3.70 -7.94
CA THR A 47 -2.99 -4.58 -6.79
C THR A 47 -1.98 -5.67 -7.08
N ASP A 48 -1.56 -5.79 -8.34
CA ASP A 48 -0.57 -6.79 -8.70
C ASP A 48 0.85 -6.40 -8.28
N VAL A 49 1.09 -5.13 -8.09
CA VAL A 49 2.42 -4.63 -7.72
C VAL A 49 2.46 -4.23 -6.26
N GLU A 50 1.33 -3.86 -5.70
CA GLU A 50 1.30 -3.37 -4.34
C GLU A 50 1.44 -4.49 -3.31
N ILE A 51 2.26 -4.24 -2.29
CA ILE A 51 2.44 -5.17 -1.17
C ILE A 51 1.78 -4.54 0.05
N PHE A 52 0.76 -5.21 0.57
CA PHE A 52 0.05 -4.74 1.73
C PHE A 52 0.70 -5.24 3.02
N LYS A 53 0.65 -4.45 4.06
CA LYS A 53 1.14 -4.87 5.38
C LYS A 53 0.00 -5.31 6.28
N VAL A 54 -1.17 -4.75 6.09
CA VAL A 54 -2.37 -5.07 6.85
C VAL A 54 -3.53 -5.15 5.89
N VAL A 55 -4.27 -6.22 5.94
CA VAL A 55 -5.41 -6.46 5.07
C VAL A 55 -6.57 -7.03 5.88
N GLU A 56 -7.74 -7.08 5.28
CA GLU A 56 -8.94 -7.58 5.96
C GLU A 56 -8.79 -9.03 6.39
N GLU A 57 -8.21 -9.85 5.52
CA GLU A 57 -7.90 -11.23 5.87
C GLU A 57 -6.42 -11.44 5.66
N MET A 58 -5.69 -11.66 6.73
CA MET A 58 -4.25 -11.93 6.67
C MET A 58 -3.97 -13.31 6.08
N PRO A 59 -2.82 -13.51 5.44
CA PRO A 59 -2.45 -14.82 4.92
C PRO A 59 -2.42 -15.86 6.03
N ARG A 60 -2.73 -17.08 5.69
CA ARG A 60 -2.74 -18.19 6.65
C ARG A 60 -1.89 -19.34 6.15
N PHE A 61 -1.16 -19.95 7.06
CA PHE A 61 -0.41 -21.17 6.78
C PHE A 61 -1.40 -22.29 6.38
N PRO A 62 -1.05 -23.14 5.40
CA PRO A 62 -1.99 -24.11 4.86
C PRO A 62 -2.37 -25.21 5.85
N GLY A 63 -3.52 -25.79 5.61
CA GLY A 63 -3.97 -26.97 6.32
C GLY A 63 -5.12 -26.77 7.27
N CYS A 64 -5.66 -25.56 7.36
CA CYS A 64 -6.72 -25.25 8.30
C CYS A 64 -7.97 -24.65 7.63
N GLU A 65 -8.15 -24.89 6.35
CA GLU A 65 -9.26 -24.29 5.60
C GLU A 65 -10.61 -24.88 6.00
N ASN A 66 -10.62 -26.02 6.66
CA ASN A 66 -11.85 -26.68 7.04
C ASN A 66 -12.44 -26.21 8.36
N GLU A 67 -11.74 -25.31 9.05
CA GLU A 67 -12.27 -24.79 10.31
C GLU A 67 -13.50 -23.91 10.07
N ALA A 68 -14.36 -23.85 11.07
CA ALA A 68 -15.67 -23.24 10.90
C ALA A 68 -15.66 -21.72 10.85
N THR A 69 -14.74 -21.08 11.53
CA THR A 69 -14.70 -19.62 11.61
C THR A 69 -13.34 -19.08 11.16
N THR A 70 -13.28 -17.81 10.83
CA THR A 70 -12.03 -17.14 10.44
C THR A 70 -11.04 -17.18 11.60
N GLU A 71 -11.52 -16.96 12.82
CA GLU A 71 -10.66 -16.99 13.99
C GLU A 71 -10.10 -18.38 14.24
N ALA A 72 -10.91 -19.41 14.05
CA ALA A 72 -10.47 -20.80 14.21
C ALA A 72 -9.45 -21.16 13.12
N LYS A 73 -9.67 -20.70 11.90
CA LYS A 73 -8.72 -20.92 10.80
C LYS A 73 -7.39 -20.25 11.12
N LYS A 74 -7.43 -19.03 11.65
CA LYS A 74 -6.21 -18.31 11.99
C LYS A 74 -5.45 -19.01 13.12
N ALA A 75 -6.14 -19.38 14.18
CA ALA A 75 -5.51 -20.04 15.31
C ALA A 75 -4.89 -21.37 14.89
N CYS A 76 -5.59 -22.14 14.08
CA CYS A 76 -5.10 -23.40 13.55
C CYS A 76 -3.87 -23.17 12.67
N ALA A 77 -3.92 -22.18 11.78
CA ALA A 77 -2.82 -21.85 10.87
C ALA A 77 -1.58 -21.41 11.65
N ASP A 78 -1.75 -20.57 12.65
CA ASP A 78 -0.64 -20.13 13.49
C ASP A 78 0.01 -21.33 14.21
N LYS A 79 -0.79 -22.25 14.71
CA LYS A 79 -0.28 -23.43 15.38
C LYS A 79 0.49 -24.32 14.42
N LYS A 80 -0.05 -24.59 13.23
CA LYS A 80 0.62 -25.41 12.24
C LYS A 80 1.90 -24.77 11.72
N MET A 81 1.91 -23.47 11.59
CA MET A 81 3.10 -22.73 11.20
C MET A 81 4.21 -22.89 12.24
N LEU A 82 3.87 -22.73 13.52
CA LEU A 82 4.82 -22.91 14.60
C LEU A 82 5.33 -24.36 14.65
N GLU A 83 4.44 -25.33 14.47
CA GLU A 83 4.82 -26.73 14.41
C GLU A 83 5.82 -26.99 13.28
N PHE A 84 5.58 -26.44 12.10
CA PHE A 84 6.48 -26.56 10.96
C PHE A 84 7.84 -25.96 11.28
N ILE A 85 7.85 -24.77 11.86
CA ILE A 85 9.08 -24.07 12.17
C ILE A 85 9.89 -24.85 13.20
N TYR A 86 9.28 -25.19 14.31
CA TYR A 86 10.01 -25.86 15.41
C TYR A 86 10.38 -27.30 15.09
N LYS A 87 9.72 -27.91 14.12
CA LYS A 87 10.11 -29.24 13.66
C LYS A 87 11.35 -29.18 12.78
N ASN A 88 11.50 -28.11 12.03
CA ASN A 88 12.58 -28.00 11.04
C ASN A 88 13.76 -27.13 11.49
N ILE A 89 13.57 -26.34 12.54
CA ILE A 89 14.63 -25.44 12.98
C ILE A 89 15.70 -26.20 13.73
N LYS A 90 16.93 -25.81 13.51
CA LYS A 90 18.07 -26.41 14.23
C LYS A 90 18.74 -25.29 15.01
N TYR A 91 18.92 -25.51 16.29
CA TYR A 91 19.62 -24.52 17.10
C TYR A 91 21.05 -24.43 16.63
N PRO A 92 21.57 -23.30 16.20
CA PRO A 92 22.94 -23.21 15.72
C PRO A 92 23.90 -23.53 16.84
N ALA A 93 24.95 -24.33 16.52
CA ALA A 93 25.91 -24.76 17.52
C ALA A 93 26.55 -23.56 18.23
N ILE A 94 26.89 -22.53 17.45
CA ILE A 94 27.55 -21.36 18.01
C ILE A 94 26.64 -20.62 18.96
N ALA A 95 25.34 -20.62 18.71
CA ALA A 95 24.37 -19.98 19.60
C ALA A 95 24.22 -20.79 20.88
N ARG A 96 24.22 -22.13 20.74
CA ARG A 96 24.07 -22.98 21.89
C ARG A 96 25.30 -22.88 22.80
N GLU A 97 26.48 -22.86 22.21
CA GLU A 97 27.73 -22.78 22.98
C GLU A 97 27.85 -21.45 23.72
N ASN A 98 27.31 -20.41 23.16
CA ASN A 98 27.39 -19.07 23.77
C ASN A 98 26.14 -18.68 24.54
N GLY A 99 25.19 -19.58 24.68
CA GLY A 99 23.96 -19.30 25.44
C GLY A 99 23.10 -18.23 24.82
N VAL A 100 23.10 -18.10 23.50
CA VAL A 100 22.32 -17.04 22.82
C VAL A 100 20.87 -17.48 22.70
N GLU A 101 19.99 -16.72 23.30
CA GLU A 101 18.53 -16.91 23.23
C GLU A 101 17.86 -15.61 22.80
N GLY A 102 16.67 -15.70 22.29
CA GLY A 102 15.89 -14.53 21.89
C GLY A 102 14.98 -14.81 20.72
N THR A 103 14.49 -13.75 20.12
CA THR A 103 13.56 -13.86 19.00
C THR A 103 14.14 -13.17 17.76
N ALA A 104 14.32 -13.96 16.72
CA ALA A 104 14.67 -13.43 15.40
C ALA A 104 13.36 -13.16 14.65
N VAL A 105 13.34 -12.16 13.78
CA VAL A 105 12.16 -11.83 12.99
C VAL A 105 12.52 -11.89 11.52
N ILE A 106 11.76 -12.68 10.78
CA ILE A 106 11.89 -12.82 9.34
C ILE A 106 10.67 -12.18 8.70
N THR A 107 10.88 -11.37 7.68
CA THR A 107 9.78 -10.85 6.89
C THR A 107 9.80 -11.52 5.53
N PHE A 108 8.65 -11.75 4.98
CA PHE A 108 8.49 -12.31 3.65
C PHE A 108 7.16 -11.86 3.04
N VAL A 109 7.00 -12.07 1.76
CA VAL A 109 5.77 -11.71 1.05
C VAL A 109 5.04 -13.00 0.70
N VAL A 110 3.77 -13.07 1.08
CA VAL A 110 2.88 -14.12 0.62
C VAL A 110 2.21 -13.62 -0.64
N GLU A 111 2.49 -14.28 -1.74
CA GLU A 111 1.98 -13.91 -3.05
C GLU A 111 0.51 -14.29 -3.21
N LYS A 112 -0.12 -13.79 -4.27
CA LYS A 112 -1.51 -14.11 -4.57
C LYS A 112 -1.76 -15.60 -4.77
N ASP A 113 -0.75 -16.32 -5.20
CA ASP A 113 -0.83 -17.76 -5.41
C ASP A 113 -0.48 -18.57 -4.16
N GLY A 114 -0.17 -17.89 -3.06
CA GLY A 114 0.20 -18.53 -1.80
C GLY A 114 1.68 -18.87 -1.65
N SER A 115 2.50 -18.56 -2.64
CA SER A 115 3.95 -18.79 -2.51
C SER A 115 4.59 -17.73 -1.63
N VAL A 116 5.73 -18.06 -1.03
CA VAL A 116 6.47 -17.18 -0.16
C VAL A 116 7.67 -16.65 -0.93
N LYS A 117 7.83 -15.34 -0.97
CA LYS A 117 8.92 -14.68 -1.68
C LYS A 117 9.57 -13.60 -0.82
N ASP A 118 10.75 -13.18 -1.26
CA ASP A 118 11.47 -12.05 -0.66
C ASP A 118 11.68 -12.19 0.85
N ALA A 119 11.99 -13.39 1.29
CA ALA A 119 12.27 -13.64 2.71
C ALA A 119 13.59 -12.97 3.10
N ARG A 120 13.57 -12.23 4.18
CA ARG A 120 14.76 -11.56 4.69
C ARG A 120 14.71 -11.42 6.21
N ILE A 121 15.89 -11.26 6.80
CA ILE A 121 16.01 -11.06 8.24
C ILE A 121 15.77 -9.60 8.55
N VAL A 122 14.82 -9.34 9.44
CA VAL A 122 14.52 -7.99 9.89
C VAL A 122 15.14 -7.75 11.25
N ARG A 123 15.17 -8.79 12.09
CA ARG A 123 15.77 -8.71 13.40
C ARG A 123 16.54 -10.01 13.66
N ASP A 124 17.81 -9.87 13.98
CA ASP A 124 18.68 -10.99 14.28
C ASP A 124 19.15 -10.88 15.73
N ILE A 125 19.37 -12.02 16.35
CA ILE A 125 19.95 -12.07 17.69
C ILE A 125 21.40 -12.53 17.65
N GLY A 126 21.94 -12.74 16.45
CA GLY A 126 23.32 -13.15 16.26
C GLY A 126 23.50 -14.66 16.31
N ALA A 127 24.75 -15.08 16.30
CA ALA A 127 25.14 -16.48 16.38
C ALA A 127 24.43 -17.38 15.38
N GLN A 128 24.17 -16.86 14.19
CA GLN A 128 23.52 -17.57 13.06
C GLN A 128 22.04 -17.90 13.28
N CYS A 129 21.42 -17.36 14.31
CA CYS A 129 20.00 -17.62 14.56
C CYS A 129 19.11 -17.05 13.46
N GLY A 130 19.41 -15.84 12.99
CA GLY A 130 18.65 -15.21 11.91
C GLY A 130 18.75 -16.02 10.62
N GLN A 131 19.92 -16.49 10.27
CA GLN A 131 20.13 -17.29 9.08
C GLN A 131 19.38 -18.63 9.18
N GLU A 132 19.35 -19.24 10.35
CA GLU A 132 18.61 -20.47 10.54
C GLU A 132 17.10 -20.25 10.39
N ALA A 133 16.59 -19.18 10.97
CA ALA A 133 15.18 -18.83 10.82
C ALA A 133 14.85 -18.58 9.34
N LEU A 134 15.72 -17.88 8.63
CA LEU A 134 15.54 -17.61 7.19
C LEU A 134 15.54 -18.91 6.39
N ARG A 135 16.41 -19.83 6.73
CA ARG A 135 16.46 -21.13 6.06
C ARG A 135 15.14 -21.88 6.18
N VAL A 136 14.56 -21.88 7.37
CA VAL A 136 13.29 -22.57 7.62
C VAL A 136 12.15 -21.91 6.84
N VAL A 137 12.13 -20.57 6.77
CA VAL A 137 11.14 -19.86 5.98
C VAL A 137 11.26 -20.23 4.49
N ASN A 138 12.48 -20.31 3.97
CA ASN A 138 12.69 -20.68 2.57
C ASN A 138 12.29 -22.15 2.31
N MET A 139 12.35 -23.01 3.31
CA MET A 139 11.88 -24.40 3.17
C MET A 139 10.40 -24.48 2.86
N MET A 140 9.61 -23.49 3.18
CA MET A 140 8.19 -23.48 2.86
C MET A 140 7.96 -23.56 1.35
N ASN A 141 8.78 -22.85 0.57
CA ASN A 141 8.69 -22.92 -0.89
C ASN A 141 9.23 -24.25 -1.42
N GLU A 142 10.31 -24.74 -0.85
CA GLU A 142 10.91 -26.02 -1.28
C GLU A 142 9.96 -27.19 -1.02
N SER A 143 9.14 -27.08 0.01
CA SER A 143 8.18 -28.12 0.35
C SER A 143 6.85 -27.96 -0.40
N ASN A 144 6.77 -27.04 -1.35
CA ASN A 144 5.54 -26.74 -2.10
C ASN A 144 4.36 -26.39 -1.22
N LEU A 145 4.63 -25.81 -0.08
CA LEU A 145 3.56 -25.34 0.78
C LEU A 145 2.96 -24.07 0.18
N LYS A 146 1.65 -24.07 0.04
CA LYS A 146 0.94 -22.91 -0.48
C LYS A 146 0.10 -22.31 0.62
N TRP A 147 0.41 -21.10 1.00
CA TRP A 147 -0.37 -20.35 1.97
C TRP A 147 -1.72 -19.96 1.38
N THR A 148 -2.69 -19.75 2.22
CA THR A 148 -3.91 -19.08 1.82
C THR A 148 -3.55 -17.59 1.73
N PRO A 149 -3.66 -16.97 0.55
CA PRO A 149 -3.24 -15.58 0.39
C PRO A 149 -4.12 -14.63 1.18
N GLY A 150 -3.57 -13.48 1.51
CA GLY A 150 -4.34 -12.41 2.14
C GLY A 150 -5.38 -11.87 1.17
N LYS A 151 -6.46 -11.33 1.71
CA LYS A 151 -7.53 -10.76 0.90
C LYS A 151 -7.87 -9.35 1.35
N GLN A 152 -8.10 -8.52 0.37
CA GLN A 152 -8.58 -7.16 0.55
C GLN A 152 -9.76 -6.96 -0.40
N ARG A 153 -10.91 -6.58 0.13
CA ARG A 153 -12.14 -6.40 -0.65
C ARG A 153 -12.47 -7.63 -1.50
N GLY A 154 -12.28 -8.82 -0.92
CA GLY A 154 -12.60 -10.07 -1.59
C GLY A 154 -11.59 -10.51 -2.64
N ARG A 155 -10.51 -9.80 -2.84
CA ARG A 155 -9.48 -10.14 -3.83
C ARG A 155 -8.21 -10.58 -3.15
N SER A 156 -7.56 -11.58 -3.71
CA SER A 156 -6.25 -12.00 -3.22
C SER A 156 -5.22 -10.92 -3.52
N VAL A 157 -4.41 -10.59 -2.53
CA VAL A 157 -3.39 -9.56 -2.63
C VAL A 157 -2.06 -10.07 -2.08
N ARG A 158 -0.99 -9.39 -2.45
CA ARG A 158 0.34 -9.68 -1.92
C ARG A 158 0.45 -9.05 -0.55
N VAL A 159 0.85 -9.81 0.45
CA VAL A 159 0.93 -9.31 1.81
C VAL A 159 2.30 -9.59 2.41
N GLN A 160 2.88 -8.58 3.04
CA GLN A 160 4.11 -8.74 3.79
C GLN A 160 3.76 -9.31 5.17
N PHE A 161 4.39 -10.41 5.50
CA PHE A 161 4.17 -11.10 6.77
C PHE A 161 5.45 -11.07 7.59
N ASN A 162 5.32 -10.78 8.88
CA ASN A 162 6.44 -10.79 9.80
C ASN A 162 6.31 -12.00 10.73
N LEU A 163 7.32 -12.82 10.73
CA LEU A 163 7.31 -14.06 11.49
C LEU A 163 8.37 -14.00 12.58
N PRO A 164 7.98 -14.00 13.86
CA PRO A 164 8.93 -14.10 14.94
C PRO A 164 9.27 -15.57 15.19
N VAL A 165 10.56 -15.85 15.28
CA VAL A 165 11.06 -17.20 15.57
C VAL A 165 11.83 -17.14 16.87
N ARG A 166 11.35 -17.85 17.88
CA ARG A 166 11.94 -17.81 19.20
C ARG A 166 12.96 -18.92 19.37
N PHE A 167 14.15 -18.53 19.79
CA PHE A 167 15.22 -19.44 20.15
C PHE A 167 15.34 -19.48 21.67
N LYS A 168 15.18 -20.66 22.24
CA LYS A 168 15.27 -20.86 23.66
C LYS A 168 15.97 -22.19 23.94
N LEU A 169 16.94 -22.19 24.86
CA LEU A 169 17.70 -23.35 25.27
C LEU A 169 16.96 -24.14 26.34
#